data_a8b2041f8d1d7957afc9751ad985c517
#
_entry.id   a8b2041f8d1d7957afc9751ad985c517
#
_cell.length_a   1.000
_cell.length_b   1.000
_cell.length_c   1.000
_cell.angle_alpha   90.00
_cell.angle_beta   90.00
_cell.angle_gamma   90.00
#
_symmetry.space_group_name_H-M   'P 1'
#
loop_
_entity.id
_entity.type
_entity.pdbx_description
1 polymer ?
#
loop_
_entity_poly.entity_id
_entity_poly.type
_entity_poly.pdbx_seq_one_letter_code
_entity_poly.pdbx_strand_id
1 'polypeptide(L)'
;MNVNKTTEVIEVLNKIMEYELSGVVRYTHYALMITGRDRLSLAQFFKDQATESLLHAQEAGEIVTGLGGHPSLKIQIIEESNKHSTVDLLNE
;
A
#
# COMPACT_ATOMS: atom_id res chain seq x y z
N MET A 1 1.73 -8.48 27.82
CA MET A 1 0.49 -8.18 27.07
C MET A 1 -0.46 -9.36 27.19
N ASN A 2 -1.72 -9.14 27.50
CA ASN A 2 -2.68 -10.23 27.58
C ASN A 2 -3.16 -10.65 26.18
N VAL A 3 -3.81 -11.80 26.07
CA VAL A 3 -4.23 -12.39 24.80
C VAL A 3 -5.14 -11.44 24.00
N ASN A 4 -6.07 -10.75 24.69
CA ASN A 4 -7.01 -9.84 24.02
C ASN A 4 -6.30 -8.64 23.40
N LYS A 5 -5.34 -8.05 24.11
CA LYS A 5 -4.57 -6.93 23.58
C LYS A 5 -3.67 -7.36 22.42
N THR A 6 -3.07 -8.54 22.52
CA THR A 6 -2.26 -9.08 21.43
C THR A 6 -3.11 -9.28 20.18
N THR A 7 -4.31 -9.83 20.33
CA THR A 7 -5.24 -10.00 19.22
C THR A 7 -5.62 -8.67 18.57
N GLU A 8 -5.92 -7.66 19.39
CA GLU A 8 -6.24 -6.31 18.89
C GLU A 8 -5.08 -5.68 18.11
N VAL A 9 -3.86 -5.82 18.61
CA VAL A 9 -2.68 -5.31 17.95
C VAL A 9 -2.47 -6.01 16.60
N ILE A 10 -2.63 -7.32 16.56
CA ILE A 10 -2.51 -8.08 15.31
C ILE A 10 -3.55 -7.63 14.29
N GLU A 11 -4.79 -7.40 14.72
CA GLU A 11 -5.85 -6.91 13.82
C GLU A 11 -5.50 -5.54 13.23
N VAL A 12 -5.02 -4.63 14.06
CA VAL A 12 -4.61 -3.29 13.59
C VAL A 12 -3.44 -3.38 12.61
N LEU A 13 -2.44 -4.19 12.94
CA LEU A 13 -1.28 -4.36 12.07
C LEU A 13 -1.66 -4.99 10.72
N ASN A 14 -2.57 -5.95 10.74
CA ASN A 14 -3.09 -6.53 9.50
C ASN A 14 -3.83 -5.50 8.66
N LYS A 15 -4.60 -4.60 9.29
CA LYS A 15 -5.27 -3.51 8.57
C LYS A 15 -4.26 -2.55 7.94
N ILE A 16 -3.21 -2.22 8.66
CA ILE A 16 -2.12 -1.38 8.14
C ILE A 16 -1.46 -2.07 6.94
N MET A 17 -1.14 -3.35 7.08
CA MET A 17 -0.53 -4.12 6.01
C MET A 17 -1.42 -4.18 4.77
N GLU A 18 -2.72 -4.44 4.94
CA GLU A 18 -3.70 -4.46 3.85
C GLU A 18 -3.77 -3.12 3.13
N TYR A 19 -3.77 -2.02 3.88
CA TYR A 19 -3.77 -0.67 3.34
C TYR A 19 -2.49 -0.40 2.54
N GLU A 20 -1.34 -0.75 3.09
CA GLU A 20 -0.05 -0.52 2.43
C GLU A 20 0.10 -1.37 1.17
N LEU A 21 -0.36 -2.63 1.18
CA LEU A 21 -0.35 -3.46 -0.02
C LEU A 21 -1.28 -2.91 -1.10
N SER A 22 -2.41 -2.34 -0.71
CA SER A 22 -3.29 -1.61 -1.64
C SER A 22 -2.55 -0.42 -2.26
N GLY A 23 -1.74 0.26 -1.46
CA GLY A 23 -0.89 1.36 -1.92
C GLY A 23 0.12 0.90 -2.96
N VAL A 24 0.75 -0.27 -2.76
CA VAL A 24 1.68 -0.85 -3.74
C VAL A 24 0.99 -1.01 -5.10
N VAL A 25 -0.18 -1.61 -5.10
CA VAL A 25 -0.95 -1.84 -6.33
C VAL A 25 -1.36 -0.52 -6.97
N ARG A 26 -1.90 0.40 -6.18
CA ARG A 26 -2.40 1.69 -6.67
C ARG A 26 -1.27 2.55 -7.25
N TYR A 27 -0.18 2.70 -6.53
CA TYR A 27 0.95 3.52 -7.00
C TYR A 27 1.63 2.91 -8.21
N THR A 28 1.76 1.59 -8.25
CA THR A 28 2.30 0.89 -9.42
C THR A 28 1.41 1.15 -10.64
N HIS A 29 0.10 1.07 -10.45
CA HIS A 29 -0.87 1.33 -11.52
C HIS A 29 -0.76 2.77 -12.02
N TYR A 30 -0.67 3.74 -11.11
CA TYR A 30 -0.49 5.15 -11.48
C TYR A 30 0.79 5.35 -12.28
N ALA A 31 1.90 4.72 -11.87
CA ALA A 31 3.16 4.82 -12.59
C ALA A 31 3.04 4.32 -14.03
N LEU A 32 2.21 3.31 -14.25
CA LEU A 32 2.00 2.73 -15.58
C LEU A 32 1.00 3.52 -16.41
N MET A 33 0.04 4.19 -15.76
CA MET A 33 -1.03 4.94 -16.44
C MET A 33 -0.64 6.34 -16.84
N ILE A 34 0.26 6.98 -16.09
CA ILE A 34 0.51 8.41 -16.27
C ILE A 34 1.04 8.72 -17.67
N THR A 35 0.50 9.77 -18.27
CA THR A 35 0.90 10.25 -19.59
C THR A 35 1.30 11.71 -19.49
N GLY A 36 1.88 12.22 -20.56
CA GLY A 36 2.17 13.61 -20.67
C GLY A 36 3.67 13.92 -20.61
N ARG A 37 3.93 15.20 -20.58
CA ARG A 37 5.25 15.77 -20.68
C ARG A 37 6.20 15.34 -19.55
N ASP A 38 5.67 15.22 -18.35
CA ASP A 38 6.46 14.92 -17.16
C ASP A 38 6.40 13.44 -16.76
N ARG A 39 6.00 12.60 -17.70
CA ARG A 39 5.75 11.18 -17.42
C ARG A 39 6.92 10.47 -16.74
N LEU A 40 8.14 10.67 -17.23
CA LEU A 40 9.30 9.92 -16.72
C LEU A 40 9.55 10.22 -15.24
N SER A 41 9.51 11.49 -14.86
CA SER A 41 9.73 11.90 -13.47
C SER A 41 8.61 11.43 -12.56
N LEU A 42 7.36 11.53 -13.01
CA LEU A 42 6.20 11.20 -12.20
C LEU A 42 5.99 9.69 -12.10
N ALA A 43 6.27 8.96 -13.17
CA ALA A 43 6.25 7.49 -13.10
C ALA A 43 7.26 7.01 -12.05
N GLN A 44 8.45 7.60 -12.01
CA GLN A 44 9.45 7.25 -11.01
C GLN A 44 8.99 7.61 -9.60
N PHE A 45 8.35 8.77 -9.42
CA PHE A 45 7.78 9.17 -8.13
C PHE A 45 6.78 8.12 -7.62
N PHE A 46 5.85 7.68 -8.48
CA PHE A 46 4.87 6.67 -8.09
C PHE A 46 5.50 5.31 -7.82
N LYS A 47 6.52 4.93 -8.59
CA LYS A 47 7.26 3.69 -8.33
C LYS A 47 7.97 3.73 -6.97
N ASP A 48 8.52 4.87 -6.60
CA ASP A 48 9.16 5.05 -5.30
C ASP A 48 8.14 4.97 -4.17
N GLN A 49 6.94 5.53 -4.36
CA GLN A 49 5.85 5.42 -3.39
C GLN A 49 5.42 3.96 -3.23
N ALA A 50 5.34 3.21 -4.32
CA ALA A 50 5.00 1.78 -4.26
C ALA A 50 6.05 1.00 -3.45
N THR A 51 7.32 1.28 -3.67
CA THR A 51 8.42 0.65 -2.94
C THR A 51 8.34 0.94 -1.45
N GLU A 52 8.05 2.18 -1.08
CA GLU A 52 7.92 2.58 0.31
C GLU A 52 6.71 1.92 0.98
N SER A 53 5.57 1.86 0.30
CA SER A 53 4.39 1.17 0.81
C SER A 53 4.67 -0.33 1.01
N LEU A 54 5.41 -0.96 0.11
CA LEU A 54 5.79 -2.37 0.25
C LEU A 54 6.66 -2.58 1.50
N LEU A 55 7.61 -1.68 1.76
CA LEU A 55 8.45 -1.75 2.94
C LEU A 55 7.59 -1.67 4.22
N HIS A 56 6.65 -0.72 4.27
CA HIS A 56 5.76 -0.58 5.41
C HIS A 56 4.88 -1.82 5.62
N ALA A 57 4.40 -2.42 4.52
CA ALA A 57 3.62 -3.65 4.60
C ALA A 57 4.45 -4.80 5.18
N GLN A 58 5.68 -4.93 4.74
CA GLN A 58 6.59 -5.97 5.23
C GLN A 58 6.90 -5.78 6.72
N GLU A 59 7.14 -4.55 7.15
CA GLU A 59 7.39 -4.23 8.55
C GLU A 59 6.20 -4.62 9.42
N ALA A 60 4.98 -4.24 9.01
CA ALA A 60 3.77 -4.60 9.75
C ALA A 60 3.55 -6.11 9.79
N GLY A 61 3.74 -6.78 8.66
CA GLY A 61 3.55 -8.23 8.56
C GLY A 61 4.54 -9.02 9.41
N GLU A 62 5.78 -8.55 9.49
CA GLU A 62 6.80 -9.19 10.33
C GLU A 62 6.46 -9.09 11.81
N ILE A 63 5.91 -7.94 12.23
CA ILE A 63 5.47 -7.79 13.62
C ILE A 63 4.29 -8.73 13.91
N VAL A 64 3.35 -8.87 12.97
CA VAL A 64 2.23 -9.82 13.12
C VAL A 64 2.75 -11.23 13.36
N THR A 65 3.69 -11.69 12.55
CA THR A 65 4.29 -13.02 12.70
C THR A 65 5.04 -13.13 14.03
N GLY A 66 5.78 -12.10 14.40
CA GLY A 66 6.51 -12.07 15.67
C GLY A 66 5.60 -12.15 16.90
N LEU A 67 4.36 -11.68 16.78
CA LEU A 67 3.35 -11.78 17.84
C LEU A 67 2.56 -13.08 17.80
N GLY A 68 2.89 -13.99 16.91
CA GLY A 68 2.20 -15.26 16.78
C GLY A 68 0.92 -15.19 15.95
N GLY A 69 0.70 -14.08 15.25
CA GLY A 69 -0.46 -13.92 14.37
C GLY A 69 -0.21 -14.41 12.96
N HIS A 70 -1.26 -14.40 12.17
CA HIS A 70 -1.21 -14.76 10.76
C HIS A 70 -1.31 -13.51 9.91
N PRO A 71 -0.30 -13.19 9.08
CA PRO A 71 -0.39 -12.03 8.18
C PRO A 71 -1.53 -12.21 7.18
N SER A 72 -2.34 -11.16 7.01
CA SER A 72 -3.48 -11.18 6.12
C SER A 72 -3.04 -11.30 4.66
N LEU A 73 -3.80 -12.06 3.87
CA LEU A 73 -3.61 -12.13 2.42
C LEU A 73 -4.50 -11.12 1.68
N LYS A 74 -5.36 -10.42 2.40
CA LYS A 74 -6.30 -9.46 1.80
C LYS A 74 -5.61 -8.14 1.52
N ILE A 75 -6.16 -7.40 0.57
CA ILE A 75 -5.84 -6.00 0.37
C ILE A 75 -7.13 -5.21 0.45
N GLN A 76 -7.05 -3.90 0.62
CA GLN A 76 -8.22 -3.05 0.63
C GLN A 76 -8.74 -2.87 -0.78
N ILE A 77 -10.05 -2.62 -0.91
CA ILE A 77 -10.68 -2.41 -2.22
C ILE A 77 -10.09 -1.16 -2.88
N ILE A 78 -9.69 -1.32 -4.14
CA ILE A 78 -9.15 -0.24 -4.96
C ILE A 78 -10.07 -0.06 -6.15
N GLU A 79 -10.57 1.16 -6.34
CA GLU A 79 -11.38 1.47 -7.50
C GLU A 79 -10.47 1.80 -8.67
N GLU A 80 -10.81 1.26 -9.85
CA GLU A 80 -10.05 1.55 -11.04
C GLU A 80 -10.31 2.97 -11.50
N SER A 81 -9.25 3.66 -11.90
CA SER A 81 -9.31 5.02 -12.43
C SER A 81 -8.77 5.02 -13.86
N ASN A 82 -9.43 5.76 -14.73
CA ASN A 82 -8.97 5.99 -16.10
C ASN A 82 -8.28 7.35 -16.23
N LYS A 83 -7.92 7.96 -15.14
CA LYS A 83 -7.24 9.26 -15.12
C LYS A 83 -5.77 9.08 -15.43
N HIS A 84 -5.29 9.82 -16.40
CA HIS A 84 -3.91 9.71 -16.88
C HIS A 84 -3.09 10.98 -16.70
N SER A 85 -3.73 12.10 -16.38
CA SER A 85 -3.00 13.35 -16.18
C SER A 85 -2.40 13.42 -14.78
N THR A 86 -1.30 14.15 -14.66
CA THR A 86 -0.63 14.38 -13.39
C THR A 86 -1.56 14.92 -12.31
N VAL A 87 -2.33 15.96 -12.66
CA VAL A 87 -3.21 16.63 -11.70
C VAL A 87 -4.26 15.66 -11.18
N ASP A 88 -4.88 14.89 -12.07
CA ASP A 88 -5.92 13.94 -11.69
C ASP A 88 -5.37 12.84 -10.77
N LEU A 89 -4.21 12.30 -11.08
CA LEU A 89 -3.62 11.22 -10.29
C LEU A 89 -3.12 11.70 -8.93
N LEU A 90 -2.59 12.90 -8.83
CA LEU A 90 -2.13 13.45 -7.56
C LEU A 90 -3.28 13.82 -6.63
N ASN A 91 -4.49 13.98 -7.17
CA ASN A 91 -5.69 14.29 -6.38
C ASN A 91 -6.48 13.06 -5.92
N GLU A 92 -6.00 11.86 -6.20
CA GLU A 92 -6.65 10.62 -5.76
C GLU A 92 -6.26 10.13 -4.37
#